data_61a4c5aa4660781607937947f8332ff0
#
_entry.id   61a4c5aa4660781607937947f8332ff0
#
_cell.length_a   1.000
_cell.length_b   1.000
_cell.length_c   1.000
_cell.angle_alpha   90.00
_cell.angle_beta   90.00
_cell.angle_gamma   90.00
#
_symmetry.space_group_name_H-M   'P 1'
#
loop_
_entity.id
_entity.type
_entity.pdbx_description
1 polymer ?
#
loop_
_entity_poly.entity_id
_entity_poly.type
_entity_poly.pdbx_seq_one_letter_code
_entity_poly.pdbx_strand_id
1 'polypeptide(L)'
;RKRMMDGHWHIITGADADKDQSFFLWGLPQDIMQRMLLPMGDLTKTEVRRIAEERGFLKAARKKDSIGVCFCPMDYRSFLREQVPEGFIQPGKFYDEQGNYIARHEGYPFYTIGQRRGLGIDLNRAVFVKEIVPNENKVVLGDLKSLEKMGMTLKDWNIVCPDLLLEKEDVIVKIRYRKQANRCWVTLLPDGTLSVTLQEPLTAIASGQAAVFYKEEMVLGGGIIV
;
A
#
# COMPACT_ATOMS: atom_id res chain seq x y z
N ARG A 1 -17.80 -3.58 -2.35
CA ARG A 1 -19.06 -4.18 -1.85
C ARG A 1 -18.95 -4.39 -0.35
N LYS A 2 -20.06 -4.68 0.32
CA LYS A 2 -20.08 -5.13 1.72
C LYS A 2 -21.08 -6.27 1.90
N ARG A 3 -20.85 -7.12 2.90
CA ARG A 3 -21.73 -8.26 3.23
C ARG A 3 -21.79 -8.45 4.75
N MET A 4 -22.95 -8.82 5.25
CA MET A 4 -23.13 -9.26 6.65
C MET A 4 -22.85 -10.77 6.73
N MET A 5 -21.95 -11.17 7.60
CA MET A 5 -21.64 -12.58 7.92
C MET A 5 -21.36 -12.70 9.40
N ASP A 6 -21.94 -13.69 10.04
CA ASP A 6 -21.76 -14.01 11.48
C ASP A 6 -21.90 -12.79 12.41
N GLY A 7 -22.87 -11.90 12.09
CA GLY A 7 -23.14 -10.69 12.88
C GLY A 7 -22.20 -9.51 12.63
N HIS A 8 -21.24 -9.64 11.70
CA HIS A 8 -20.27 -8.59 11.35
C HIS A 8 -20.39 -8.15 9.89
N TRP A 9 -20.21 -6.85 9.64
CA TRP A 9 -20.05 -6.32 8.29
C TRP A 9 -18.62 -6.55 7.81
N HIS A 10 -18.49 -7.08 6.61
CA HIS A 10 -17.23 -7.26 5.92
C HIS A 10 -17.20 -6.46 4.61
N ILE A 11 -16.06 -5.84 4.31
CA ILE A 11 -15.80 -5.31 2.99
C ILE A 11 -15.50 -6.50 2.05
N ILE A 12 -16.12 -6.49 0.89
CA ILE A 12 -15.91 -7.48 -0.17
C ILE A 12 -15.30 -6.77 -1.38
N THR A 13 -14.38 -7.42 -2.06
CA THR A 13 -13.76 -6.88 -3.29
C THR A 13 -14.81 -6.47 -4.33
N GLY A 14 -14.51 -5.44 -5.11
CA GLY A 14 -15.37 -5.00 -6.20
C GLY A 14 -15.48 -6.02 -7.33
N ALA A 15 -16.50 -5.89 -8.17
CA ALA A 15 -16.66 -6.72 -9.37
C ALA A 15 -15.54 -6.46 -10.40
N ASP A 16 -15.03 -5.23 -10.47
CA ASP A 16 -13.88 -4.85 -11.31
C ASP A 16 -12.57 -4.99 -10.51
N ALA A 17 -11.86 -6.09 -10.71
CA ALA A 17 -10.60 -6.36 -10.00
C ALA A 17 -9.49 -5.31 -10.27
N ASP A 18 -9.51 -4.65 -11.43
CA ASP A 18 -8.54 -3.60 -11.75
C ASP A 18 -8.87 -2.24 -11.09
N LYS A 19 -10.10 -2.07 -10.62
CA LYS A 19 -10.62 -0.84 -9.97
C LYS A 19 -11.06 -1.06 -8.53
N ASP A 20 -10.82 -2.24 -7.99
CA ASP A 20 -11.18 -2.57 -6.61
C ASP A 20 -10.44 -1.67 -5.61
N GLN A 21 -11.18 -1.02 -4.72
CA GLN A 21 -10.69 -0.10 -3.70
C GLN A 21 -10.78 -0.69 -2.28
N SER A 22 -11.11 -1.97 -2.15
CA SER A 22 -11.30 -2.64 -0.86
C SER A 22 -10.05 -2.55 0.03
N PHE A 23 -8.87 -2.52 -0.59
CA PHE A 23 -7.57 -2.33 0.09
C PHE A 23 -7.53 -1.11 1.02
N PHE A 24 -8.19 -0.02 0.67
CA PHE A 24 -8.16 1.23 1.45
C PHE A 24 -9.20 1.26 2.57
N LEU A 25 -10.08 0.26 2.66
CA LEU A 25 -11.22 0.22 3.57
C LEU A 25 -11.01 -0.69 4.79
N TRP A 26 -9.82 -1.26 4.96
CA TRP A 26 -9.52 -2.21 6.02
C TRP A 26 -9.69 -1.66 7.45
N GLY A 27 -9.44 -0.36 7.62
CA GLY A 27 -9.48 0.30 8.94
C GLY A 27 -10.87 0.79 9.35
N LEU A 28 -11.93 0.49 8.60
CA LEU A 28 -13.27 0.97 8.92
C LEU A 28 -13.89 0.19 10.09
N PRO A 29 -14.41 0.89 11.12
CA PRO A 29 -15.15 0.25 12.20
C PRO A 29 -16.55 -0.18 11.76
N GLN A 30 -17.16 -1.09 12.51
CA GLN A 30 -18.43 -1.74 12.19
C GLN A 30 -19.61 -0.75 12.04
N ASP A 31 -19.68 0.28 12.88
CA ASP A 31 -20.73 1.29 12.81
C ASP A 31 -20.66 2.14 11.53
N ILE A 32 -19.46 2.40 11.02
CA ILE A 32 -19.24 3.07 9.74
C ILE A 32 -19.60 2.12 8.58
N MET A 33 -19.13 0.87 8.62
CA MET A 33 -19.45 -0.11 7.59
C MET A 33 -20.96 -0.35 7.48
N GLN A 34 -21.68 -0.37 8.59
CA GLN A 34 -23.13 -0.52 8.60
C GLN A 34 -23.84 0.57 7.78
N ARG A 35 -23.39 1.82 7.92
CA ARG A 35 -24.00 3.00 7.25
C ARG A 35 -23.48 3.27 5.85
N MET A 36 -22.33 2.70 5.48
CA MET A 36 -21.67 2.94 4.21
C MET A 36 -22.49 2.37 3.05
N LEU A 37 -22.59 3.14 1.97
CA LEU A 37 -23.14 2.69 0.68
C LEU A 37 -22.02 2.62 -0.35
N LEU A 38 -21.97 1.53 -1.10
CA LEU A 38 -20.94 1.25 -2.11
C LEU A 38 -21.61 0.98 -3.48
N PRO A 39 -22.26 2.00 -4.09
CA PRO A 39 -23.12 1.83 -5.26
C PRO A 39 -22.38 1.34 -6.51
N MET A 40 -21.05 1.50 -6.57
CA MET A 40 -20.24 1.11 -7.71
C MET A 40 -19.67 -0.30 -7.57
N GLY A 41 -19.88 -0.97 -6.44
CA GLY A 41 -19.19 -2.20 -6.09
C GLY A 41 -19.48 -3.38 -7.03
N ASP A 42 -20.68 -3.42 -7.61
CA ASP A 42 -21.13 -4.50 -8.52
C ASP A 42 -20.98 -4.15 -10.00
N LEU A 43 -20.38 -3.00 -10.33
CA LEU A 43 -20.20 -2.51 -11.69
C LEU A 43 -18.73 -2.51 -12.10
N THR A 44 -18.50 -2.89 -13.35
CA THR A 44 -17.19 -2.66 -13.99
C THR A 44 -17.04 -1.19 -14.42
N LYS A 45 -15.82 -0.72 -14.57
CA LYS A 45 -15.55 0.64 -15.06
C LYS A 45 -16.18 0.91 -16.43
N THR A 46 -16.23 -0.09 -17.28
CA THR A 46 -16.89 -0.02 -18.61
C THR A 46 -18.39 0.21 -18.47
N GLU A 47 -19.05 -0.54 -17.60
CA GLU A 47 -20.48 -0.36 -17.33
C GLU A 47 -20.80 1.01 -16.75
N VAL A 48 -19.98 1.48 -15.80
CA VAL A 48 -20.12 2.82 -15.21
C VAL A 48 -20.02 3.91 -16.27
N ARG A 49 -19.07 3.80 -17.21
CA ARG A 49 -18.94 4.76 -18.32
C ARG A 49 -20.13 4.72 -19.26
N ARG A 50 -20.62 3.52 -19.62
CA ARG A 50 -21.82 3.36 -20.43
C ARG A 50 -23.04 4.00 -19.76
N ILE A 51 -23.27 3.73 -18.48
CA ILE A 51 -24.38 4.34 -17.72
C ILE A 51 -24.25 5.88 -17.68
N ALA A 52 -23.03 6.40 -17.52
CA ALA A 52 -22.79 7.84 -17.51
C ALA A 52 -23.11 8.47 -18.88
N GLU A 53 -22.75 7.81 -19.99
CA GLU A 53 -23.08 8.27 -21.35
C GLU A 53 -24.59 8.28 -21.59
N GLU A 54 -25.29 7.20 -21.26
CA GLU A 54 -26.74 7.05 -21.39
C GLU A 54 -27.50 8.10 -20.58
N ARG A 55 -26.93 8.54 -19.46
CA ARG A 55 -27.50 9.58 -18.61
C ARG A 55 -27.03 11.02 -18.96
N GLY A 56 -26.30 11.19 -20.06
CA GLY A 56 -25.85 12.50 -20.53
C GLY A 56 -24.61 13.07 -19.83
N PHE A 57 -23.95 12.32 -18.94
CA PHE A 57 -22.72 12.74 -18.25
C PHE A 57 -21.47 12.51 -19.10
N LEU A 58 -21.46 13.04 -20.34
CA LEU A 58 -20.43 12.77 -21.35
C LEU A 58 -19.01 13.12 -20.88
N LYS A 59 -18.84 14.23 -20.15
CA LYS A 59 -17.51 14.63 -19.62
C LYS A 59 -16.98 13.59 -18.63
N ALA A 60 -17.82 13.08 -17.75
CA ALA A 60 -17.44 12.06 -16.75
C ALA A 60 -17.14 10.71 -17.41
N ALA A 61 -17.94 10.30 -18.39
CA ALA A 61 -17.76 9.05 -19.13
C ALA A 61 -16.42 8.99 -19.87
N ARG A 62 -16.01 10.10 -20.48
CA ARG A 62 -14.78 10.20 -21.31
C ARG A 62 -13.53 10.59 -20.53
N LYS A 63 -13.66 11.02 -19.28
CA LYS A 63 -12.52 11.43 -18.45
C LYS A 63 -11.58 10.23 -18.22
N LYS A 64 -10.28 10.44 -18.47
CA LYS A 64 -9.25 9.46 -18.07
C LYS A 64 -9.21 9.34 -16.56
N ASP A 65 -8.91 8.14 -16.07
CA ASP A 65 -8.74 7.92 -14.64
C ASP A 65 -7.58 8.76 -14.10
N SER A 66 -7.81 9.42 -12.98
CA SER A 66 -6.73 10.11 -12.27
C SER A 66 -5.81 9.09 -11.63
N ILE A 67 -4.51 9.20 -11.89
CA ILE A 67 -3.49 8.29 -11.33
C ILE A 67 -2.81 8.93 -10.12
N GLY A 68 -2.96 10.23 -9.93
CA GLY A 68 -2.35 11.01 -8.86
C GLY A 68 -3.27 11.27 -7.68
N VAL A 69 -2.70 11.82 -6.64
CA VAL A 69 -3.43 12.28 -5.44
C VAL A 69 -4.17 13.56 -5.79
N CYS A 70 -5.46 13.64 -5.47
CA CYS A 70 -6.35 14.73 -5.94
C CYS A 70 -5.94 16.12 -5.43
N PHE A 71 -5.19 16.21 -4.34
CA PHE A 71 -4.68 17.46 -3.76
C PHE A 71 -3.23 17.80 -4.18
N CYS A 72 -2.60 16.97 -5.02
CA CYS A 72 -1.25 17.20 -5.52
C CYS A 72 -1.26 17.18 -7.06
N PRO A 73 -1.70 18.28 -7.70
CA PRO A 73 -1.83 18.35 -9.17
C PRO A 73 -0.48 18.42 -9.88
N MET A 74 0.58 18.76 -9.16
CA MET A 74 1.94 18.93 -9.65
C MET A 74 2.86 17.80 -9.15
N ASP A 75 4.16 18.04 -9.13
CA ASP A 75 5.14 17.13 -8.53
C ASP A 75 4.95 17.07 -7.01
N TYR A 76 4.82 15.86 -6.46
CA TYR A 76 4.69 15.64 -5.01
C TYR A 76 5.88 16.18 -4.20
N ARG A 77 7.05 16.35 -4.80
CA ARG A 77 8.25 16.91 -4.15
C ARG A 77 8.04 18.40 -3.81
N SER A 78 7.44 19.16 -4.72
CA SER A 78 7.08 20.56 -4.47
C SER A 78 6.08 20.65 -3.33
N PHE A 79 5.03 19.81 -3.37
CA PHE A 79 4.05 19.75 -2.29
C PHE A 79 4.69 19.42 -0.93
N LEU A 80 5.57 18.41 -0.87
CA LEU A 80 6.25 18.06 0.38
C LEU A 80 7.12 19.21 0.92
N ARG A 81 7.83 19.93 0.05
CA ARG A 81 8.64 21.09 0.47
C ARG A 81 7.79 22.19 1.10
N GLU A 82 6.56 22.39 0.62
CA GLU A 82 5.61 23.37 1.18
C GLU A 82 5.00 22.96 2.52
N GLN A 83 4.95 21.64 2.81
CA GLN A 83 4.33 21.10 4.03
C GLN A 83 5.29 20.94 5.22
N VAL A 84 6.59 21.13 5.00
CA VAL A 84 7.59 20.97 6.06
C VAL A 84 8.34 22.29 6.30
N PRO A 85 8.91 22.50 7.51
CA PRO A 85 9.71 23.69 7.78
C PRO A 85 10.85 23.87 6.76
N GLU A 86 11.19 25.12 6.49
CA GLU A 86 12.33 25.44 5.62
C GLU A 86 13.60 24.78 6.15
N GLY A 87 14.39 24.18 5.26
CA GLY A 87 15.61 23.46 5.64
C GLY A 87 15.41 22.03 6.16
N PHE A 88 14.19 21.56 6.37
CA PHE A 88 13.93 20.17 6.79
C PHE A 88 14.37 19.16 5.73
N ILE A 89 14.06 19.43 4.46
CA ILE A 89 14.50 18.58 3.34
C ILE A 89 15.83 19.12 2.82
N GLN A 90 16.90 18.39 3.08
CA GLN A 90 18.24 18.73 2.65
C GLN A 90 18.84 17.67 1.74
N PRO A 91 19.74 18.03 0.83
CA PRO A 91 20.49 17.06 0.03
C PRO A 91 21.24 16.06 0.91
N GLY A 92 21.18 14.79 0.55
CA GLY A 92 21.88 13.70 1.22
C GLY A 92 22.67 12.85 0.24
N LYS A 93 22.94 11.61 0.62
CA LYS A 93 23.83 10.73 -0.15
C LYS A 93 23.23 9.33 -0.34
N PHE A 94 23.37 8.80 -1.55
CA PHE A 94 23.17 7.39 -1.86
C PHE A 94 24.43 6.60 -1.56
N TYR A 95 24.26 5.42 -0.99
CA TYR A 95 25.29 4.42 -0.74
C TYR A 95 24.87 3.06 -1.28
N ASP A 96 25.83 2.21 -1.60
CA ASP A 96 25.56 0.80 -1.84
C ASP A 96 25.46 0.02 -0.52
N GLU A 97 25.20 -1.31 -0.63
CA GLU A 97 25.07 -2.22 0.52
C GLU A 97 26.39 -2.44 1.27
N GLN A 98 27.52 -2.13 0.65
CA GLN A 98 28.87 -2.19 1.24
C GLN A 98 29.27 -0.88 1.92
N GLY A 99 28.42 0.15 1.84
CA GLY A 99 28.68 1.47 2.41
C GLY A 99 29.49 2.39 1.50
N ASN A 100 29.72 2.05 0.23
CA ASN A 100 30.38 2.92 -0.72
C ASN A 100 29.44 4.03 -1.20
N TYR A 101 29.97 5.24 -1.28
CA TYR A 101 29.24 6.38 -1.82
C TYR A 101 28.95 6.20 -3.31
N ILE A 102 27.71 6.48 -3.73
CA ILE A 102 27.30 6.41 -5.12
C ILE A 102 27.08 7.82 -5.69
N ALA A 103 26.18 8.62 -5.10
CA ALA A 103 25.80 9.92 -5.60
C ALA A 103 25.11 10.77 -4.52
N ARG A 104 24.82 12.03 -4.83
CA ARG A 104 23.95 12.89 -4.03
C ARG A 104 22.49 12.68 -4.38
N HIS A 105 21.60 12.90 -3.41
CA HIS A 105 20.14 12.99 -3.62
C HIS A 105 19.57 14.29 -3.03
N GLU A 106 18.35 14.64 -3.41
CA GLU A 106 17.70 15.91 -3.02
C GLU A 106 17.09 15.93 -1.60
N GLY A 107 17.08 14.79 -0.91
CA GLY A 107 16.53 14.63 0.44
C GLY A 107 15.85 13.28 0.59
N TYR A 108 16.12 12.58 1.71
CA TYR A 108 15.56 11.24 1.95
C TYR A 108 14.02 11.16 1.91
N PRO A 109 13.23 12.21 2.25
CA PRO A 109 11.77 12.12 2.20
C PRO A 109 11.18 11.91 0.79
N PHE A 110 11.98 12.12 -0.25
CA PHE A 110 11.57 11.87 -1.63
C PHE A 110 11.72 10.44 -2.10
N TYR A 111 12.15 9.54 -1.22
CA TYR A 111 12.42 8.16 -1.57
C TYR A 111 11.56 7.20 -0.75
N THR A 112 11.25 6.05 -1.34
CA THR A 112 10.47 4.99 -0.72
C THR A 112 11.15 3.65 -0.94
N ILE A 113 11.13 2.77 0.05
CA ILE A 113 11.69 1.41 -0.06
C ILE A 113 11.07 0.70 -1.27
N GLY A 114 11.93 0.09 -2.10
CA GLY A 114 11.55 -0.55 -3.36
C GLY A 114 11.42 0.40 -4.55
N GLN A 115 11.66 1.69 -4.39
CA GLN A 115 11.66 2.64 -5.50
C GLN A 115 12.84 2.37 -6.45
N ARG A 116 12.53 2.25 -7.75
CA ARG A 116 13.51 2.07 -8.83
C ARG A 116 13.66 3.33 -9.69
N ARG A 117 12.54 4.04 -9.95
CA ARG A 117 12.52 5.20 -10.86
C ARG A 117 12.65 6.51 -10.10
N GLY A 118 13.15 7.55 -10.78
CA GLY A 118 13.24 8.89 -10.17
C GLY A 118 14.36 9.02 -9.13
N LEU A 119 15.37 8.15 -9.18
CA LEU A 119 16.55 8.25 -8.31
C LEU A 119 17.53 9.34 -8.77
N GLY A 120 17.46 9.78 -10.03
CA GLY A 120 18.36 10.80 -10.59
C GLY A 120 19.80 10.33 -10.77
N ILE A 121 20.01 9.01 -10.81
CA ILE A 121 21.33 8.36 -11.03
C ILE A 121 21.24 7.43 -12.22
N ASP A 122 22.34 7.33 -12.96
CA ASP A 122 22.52 6.39 -14.06
C ASP A 122 23.58 5.37 -13.65
N LEU A 123 23.14 4.14 -13.40
CA LEU A 123 23.99 3.00 -13.11
C LEU A 123 23.70 1.92 -14.16
N ASN A 124 24.73 1.29 -14.68
CA ASN A 124 24.60 0.23 -15.70
C ASN A 124 23.86 -1.03 -15.20
N ARG A 125 23.14 -0.93 -14.10
CA ARG A 125 22.32 -1.99 -13.49
C ARG A 125 21.05 -1.44 -12.86
N ALA A 126 20.04 -2.28 -12.72
CA ALA A 126 18.83 -1.92 -11.97
C ALA A 126 19.14 -1.88 -10.46
N VAL A 127 18.87 -0.74 -9.84
CA VAL A 127 18.99 -0.55 -8.40
C VAL A 127 17.66 -0.07 -7.81
N PHE A 128 17.47 -0.36 -6.54
CA PHE A 128 16.26 -0.06 -5.77
C PHE A 128 16.64 0.57 -4.43
N VAL A 129 15.79 1.42 -3.91
CA VAL A 129 15.93 1.89 -2.53
C VAL A 129 15.70 0.71 -1.59
N LYS A 130 16.74 0.31 -0.89
CA LYS A 130 16.73 -0.80 0.07
C LYS A 130 16.43 -0.31 1.49
N GLU A 131 17.05 0.78 1.87
CA GLU A 131 16.96 1.33 3.22
C GLU A 131 17.02 2.85 3.20
N ILE A 132 16.33 3.47 4.15
CA ILE A 132 16.39 4.91 4.39
C ILE A 132 16.79 5.10 5.85
N VAL A 133 17.86 5.87 6.09
CA VAL A 133 18.39 6.22 7.41
C VAL A 133 18.19 7.72 7.63
N PRO A 134 17.05 8.15 8.19
CA PRO A 134 16.68 9.57 8.29
C PRO A 134 17.70 10.41 9.06
N ASN A 135 18.21 9.91 10.18
CA ASN A 135 19.16 10.62 11.04
C ASN A 135 20.50 10.93 10.37
N GLU A 136 20.88 10.14 9.36
CA GLU A 136 22.11 10.32 8.57
C GLU A 136 21.82 10.99 7.22
N ASN A 137 20.56 11.26 6.90
CA ASN A 137 20.11 11.70 5.57
C ASN A 137 20.72 10.82 4.46
N LYS A 138 20.62 9.50 4.67
CA LYS A 138 21.25 8.48 3.85
C LYS A 138 20.19 7.57 3.24
N VAL A 139 20.39 7.21 1.99
CA VAL A 139 19.58 6.22 1.27
C VAL A 139 20.51 5.12 0.76
N VAL A 140 20.22 3.88 1.13
CA VAL A 140 20.99 2.71 0.67
C VAL A 140 20.29 2.10 -0.53
N LEU A 141 21.05 1.83 -1.57
CA LEU A 141 20.59 1.19 -2.80
C LEU A 141 21.07 -0.26 -2.85
N GLY A 142 20.18 -1.15 -3.26
CA GLY A 142 20.48 -2.56 -3.42
C GLY A 142 19.86 -3.14 -4.68
N ASP A 143 20.05 -4.43 -4.91
CA ASP A 143 19.36 -5.17 -5.95
C ASP A 143 17.94 -5.61 -5.50
N LEU A 144 17.16 -6.17 -6.43
CA LEU A 144 15.80 -6.61 -6.12
C LEU A 144 15.76 -7.72 -5.06
N LYS A 145 16.74 -8.63 -5.10
CA LYS A 145 16.83 -9.77 -4.19
C LYS A 145 17.09 -9.33 -2.75
N SER A 146 17.87 -8.26 -2.58
CA SER A 146 18.18 -7.71 -1.25
C SER A 146 16.99 -7.06 -0.53
N LEU A 147 15.87 -6.85 -1.26
CA LEU A 147 14.60 -6.36 -0.70
C LEU A 147 13.64 -7.49 -0.28
N GLU A 148 13.98 -8.73 -0.53
CA GLU A 148 13.16 -9.88 -0.18
C GLU A 148 13.10 -10.09 1.33
N LYS A 149 11.89 -10.20 1.86
CA LYS A 149 11.62 -10.54 3.27
C LYS A 149 10.57 -11.62 3.35
N MET A 150 10.71 -12.51 4.35
CA MET A 150 9.78 -13.62 4.63
C MET A 150 8.69 -13.25 5.64
N GLY A 151 8.65 -12.00 6.10
CA GLY A 151 7.64 -11.58 7.07
C GLY A 151 7.68 -10.09 7.37
N MET A 152 6.73 -9.67 8.18
CA MET A 152 6.60 -8.30 8.67
C MET A 152 5.86 -8.28 10.00
N THR A 153 6.02 -7.20 10.76
CA THR A 153 5.25 -6.92 11.98
C THR A 153 4.28 -5.78 11.71
N LEU A 154 3.06 -5.87 12.27
CA LEU A 154 2.05 -4.83 12.12
C LEU A 154 1.62 -4.29 13.47
N LYS A 155 1.38 -2.99 13.52
CA LYS A 155 0.71 -2.29 14.63
C LYS A 155 -0.55 -1.57 14.14
N ASP A 156 -1.27 -0.94 15.05
CA ASP A 156 -2.47 -0.14 14.74
C ASP A 156 -3.45 -0.91 13.82
N TRP A 157 -3.64 -2.18 14.13
CA TRP A 157 -4.45 -3.08 13.32
C TRP A 157 -5.94 -3.01 13.65
N ASN A 158 -6.76 -3.32 12.66
CA ASN A 158 -8.20 -3.48 12.77
C ASN A 158 -8.58 -4.82 12.11
N ILE A 159 -8.99 -5.79 12.90
CA ILE A 159 -9.41 -7.13 12.44
C ILE A 159 -10.89 -7.32 12.79
N VAL A 160 -11.69 -7.63 11.76
CA VAL A 160 -13.14 -7.80 11.92
C VAL A 160 -13.46 -9.10 12.66
N CYS A 161 -12.82 -10.18 12.28
CA CYS A 161 -13.05 -11.52 12.88
C CYS A 161 -11.70 -12.23 13.07
N PRO A 162 -11.12 -12.18 14.29
CA PRO A 162 -9.82 -12.81 14.57
C PRO A 162 -9.80 -14.31 14.25
N ASP A 163 -10.87 -15.04 14.49
CA ASP A 163 -10.97 -16.48 14.26
C ASP A 163 -10.85 -16.88 12.78
N LEU A 164 -11.12 -15.95 11.86
CA LEU A 164 -10.94 -16.16 10.43
C LEU A 164 -9.53 -15.81 9.94
N LEU A 165 -8.75 -15.12 10.74
CA LEU A 165 -7.41 -14.63 10.40
C LEU A 165 -6.30 -15.37 11.09
N LEU A 166 -6.37 -15.46 12.43
CA LEU A 166 -5.27 -15.94 13.24
C LEU A 166 -5.07 -17.46 13.06
N GLU A 167 -3.81 -17.83 12.83
CA GLU A 167 -3.39 -19.22 12.67
C GLU A 167 -4.11 -19.98 11.52
N LYS A 168 -4.52 -19.26 10.46
CA LYS A 168 -5.15 -19.85 9.27
C LYS A 168 -4.18 -19.89 8.10
N GLU A 169 -4.28 -20.95 7.29
CA GLU A 169 -3.40 -21.21 6.15
C GLU A 169 -3.90 -20.60 4.83
N ASP A 170 -5.17 -20.25 4.76
CA ASP A 170 -5.83 -19.76 3.55
C ASP A 170 -5.96 -18.23 3.48
N VAL A 171 -5.16 -17.53 4.29
CA VAL A 171 -5.12 -16.06 4.32
C VAL A 171 -4.12 -15.51 3.30
N ILE A 172 -4.53 -14.48 2.62
CA ILE A 172 -3.72 -13.71 1.70
C ILE A 172 -3.44 -12.32 2.29
N VAL A 173 -2.20 -11.87 2.24
CA VAL A 173 -1.84 -10.49 2.55
C VAL A 173 -1.48 -9.71 1.30
N LYS A 174 -1.97 -8.46 1.22
CA LYS A 174 -1.58 -7.46 0.22
C LYS A 174 -0.92 -6.28 0.94
N ILE A 175 0.23 -5.82 0.44
CA ILE A 175 0.91 -4.62 0.93
C ILE A 175 0.82 -3.44 -0.05
N ARG A 176 0.13 -3.65 -1.16
CA ARG A 176 -0.13 -2.66 -2.21
C ARG A 176 -1.50 -2.90 -2.82
N TYR A 177 -2.09 -1.85 -3.32
CA TYR A 177 -3.39 -1.84 -3.96
C TYR A 177 -3.54 -2.84 -5.13
N ARG A 178 -2.47 -3.10 -5.93
CA ARG A 178 -2.59 -3.92 -7.15
C ARG A 178 -1.96 -5.30 -7.02
N LYS A 179 -2.69 -6.32 -7.55
CA LYS A 179 -2.23 -7.66 -7.98
C LYS A 179 -1.14 -8.34 -7.11
N GLN A 180 -1.28 -8.28 -5.80
CA GLN A 180 -0.47 -9.11 -4.91
C GLN A 180 -1.39 -10.10 -4.21
N ALA A 181 -1.01 -11.35 -4.22
CA ALA A 181 -1.70 -12.41 -3.49
C ALA A 181 -0.60 -13.26 -2.82
N ASN A 182 -0.21 -12.87 -1.61
CA ASN A 182 0.85 -13.56 -0.88
C ASN A 182 0.19 -14.34 0.26
N ARG A 183 0.28 -15.65 0.22
CA ARG A 183 -0.20 -16.48 1.34
C ARG A 183 0.64 -16.21 2.57
N CYS A 184 -0.01 -16.15 3.72
CA CYS A 184 0.66 -15.85 4.98
C CYS A 184 -0.02 -16.54 6.17
N TRP A 185 0.72 -16.61 7.27
CA TRP A 185 0.22 -16.91 8.60
C TRP A 185 0.31 -15.66 9.46
N VAL A 186 -0.69 -15.44 10.29
CA VAL A 186 -0.76 -14.28 11.19
C VAL A 186 -0.89 -14.75 12.62
N THR A 187 -0.02 -14.24 13.48
CA THR A 187 0.00 -14.55 14.91
C THR A 187 -0.05 -13.27 15.71
N LEU A 188 -0.88 -13.22 16.73
CA LEU A 188 -0.89 -12.12 17.71
C LEU A 188 0.25 -12.33 18.70
N LEU A 189 1.12 -11.33 18.82
CA LEU A 189 2.24 -11.33 19.75
C LEU A 189 1.83 -10.79 21.13
N PRO A 190 2.57 -11.14 22.21
CA PRO A 190 2.26 -10.68 23.58
C PRO A 190 2.29 -9.16 23.77
N ASP A 191 3.03 -8.43 22.92
CA ASP A 191 3.10 -6.96 22.92
C ASP A 191 1.92 -6.29 22.19
N GLY A 192 0.97 -7.08 21.68
CA GLY A 192 -0.20 -6.60 20.97
C GLY A 192 0.05 -6.32 19.48
N THR A 193 1.22 -6.57 18.95
CA THR A 193 1.50 -6.50 17.50
C THR A 193 1.11 -7.80 16.79
N LEU A 194 0.94 -7.74 15.45
CA LEU A 194 0.73 -8.93 14.63
C LEU A 194 2.03 -9.30 13.92
N SER A 195 2.45 -10.55 14.06
CA SER A 195 3.51 -11.16 13.25
C SER A 195 2.89 -11.79 12.00
N VAL A 196 3.41 -11.44 10.84
CA VAL A 196 2.99 -12.00 9.55
C VAL A 196 4.16 -12.75 8.95
N THR A 197 4.01 -14.05 8.77
CA THR A 197 4.98 -14.93 8.09
C THR A 197 4.47 -15.25 6.70
N LEU A 198 5.29 -15.04 5.67
CA LEU A 198 4.94 -15.25 4.26
C LEU A 198 5.35 -16.66 3.82
N GLN A 199 4.60 -17.25 2.88
CA GLN A 199 5.02 -18.51 2.23
C GLN A 199 6.14 -18.30 1.22
N GLU A 200 6.13 -17.16 0.54
CA GLU A 200 7.13 -16.77 -0.44
C GLU A 200 7.70 -15.39 -0.13
N PRO A 201 8.98 -15.12 -0.48
CA PRO A 201 9.58 -13.83 -0.23
C PRO A 201 8.80 -12.70 -0.93
N LEU A 202 8.61 -11.60 -0.23
CA LEU A 202 7.98 -10.41 -0.75
C LEU A 202 8.95 -9.24 -0.72
N THR A 203 9.05 -8.55 -1.84
CA THR A 203 9.93 -7.37 -1.97
C THR A 203 9.23 -6.08 -1.55
N ALA A 204 10.04 -5.11 -1.11
CA ALA A 204 9.59 -3.75 -0.82
C ALA A 204 8.51 -3.66 0.27
N ILE A 205 8.65 -4.45 1.31
CA ILE A 205 7.93 -4.28 2.57
C ILE A 205 8.50 -3.02 3.23
N ALA A 206 7.65 -1.99 3.41
CA ALA A 206 8.08 -0.69 3.90
C ALA A 206 7.27 -0.27 5.13
N SER A 207 7.96 0.20 6.17
CA SER A 207 7.32 0.76 7.37
C SER A 207 6.42 1.94 7.02
N GLY A 208 5.30 2.06 7.73
CA GLY A 208 4.27 3.07 7.50
C GLY A 208 3.25 2.71 6.40
N GLN A 209 3.46 1.65 5.63
CA GLN A 209 2.47 1.16 4.66
C GLN A 209 1.47 0.21 5.32
N ALA A 210 0.27 0.12 4.76
CA ALA A 210 -0.73 -0.84 5.20
C ALA A 210 -0.44 -2.24 4.64
N ALA A 211 -0.68 -3.27 5.48
CA ALA A 211 -0.85 -4.65 5.06
C ALA A 211 -2.29 -5.08 5.31
N VAL A 212 -2.97 -5.61 4.30
CA VAL A 212 -4.41 -5.92 4.35
C VAL A 212 -4.62 -7.39 4.07
N PHE A 213 -5.40 -8.04 4.94
CA PHE A 213 -5.66 -9.47 4.90
C PHE A 213 -6.98 -9.77 4.18
N TYR A 214 -6.92 -10.82 3.37
CA TYR A 214 -8.06 -11.30 2.61
C TYR A 214 -8.22 -12.81 2.78
N LYS A 215 -9.47 -13.22 2.78
CA LYS A 215 -9.88 -14.60 2.54
C LYS A 215 -10.87 -14.60 1.38
N GLU A 216 -10.46 -15.21 0.26
CA GLU A 216 -11.21 -15.09 -1.01
C GLU A 216 -11.45 -13.62 -1.38
N GLU A 217 -12.72 -13.21 -1.49
CA GLU A 217 -13.13 -11.82 -1.81
C GLU A 217 -13.25 -10.92 -0.56
N MET A 218 -13.17 -11.49 0.64
CA MET A 218 -13.47 -10.80 1.89
C MET A 218 -12.23 -10.17 2.50
N VAL A 219 -12.32 -8.90 2.86
CA VAL A 219 -11.33 -8.20 3.70
C VAL A 219 -11.55 -8.63 5.15
N LEU A 220 -10.52 -9.23 5.74
CA LEU A 220 -10.52 -9.64 7.15
C LEU A 220 -10.07 -8.49 8.07
N GLY A 221 -9.36 -7.52 7.53
CA GLY A 221 -8.78 -6.39 8.23
C GLY A 221 -7.39 -6.06 7.72
N GLY A 222 -6.61 -5.36 8.53
CA GLY A 222 -5.24 -4.96 8.19
C GLY A 222 -4.55 -4.27 9.34
N GLY A 223 -3.33 -3.77 9.09
CA GLY A 223 -2.54 -2.99 10.04
C GLY A 223 -1.43 -2.23 9.34
N ILE A 224 -0.69 -1.45 10.10
CA ILE A 224 0.44 -0.64 9.62
C ILE A 224 1.74 -1.41 9.86
N ILE A 225 2.55 -1.56 8.83
CA ILE A 225 3.88 -2.21 8.86
C ILE A 225 4.84 -1.35 9.70
N VAL A 226 5.57 -1.97 10.61
CA VAL A 226 6.62 -1.36 11.44
C VAL A 226 8.01 -1.82 11.07
#